data_1fa5fd2f618c39f5008ae60d1dcd5c22
#
_entry.id   1fa5fd2f618c39f5008ae60d1dcd5c22
#
_cell.length_a   1.000
_cell.length_b   1.000
_cell.length_c   1.000
_cell.angle_alpha   90.00
_cell.angle_beta   90.00
_cell.angle_gamma   90.00
#
_symmetry.space_group_name_H-M   'P 1'
#
loop_
_entity.id
_entity.type
_entity.pdbx_description
1 polymer ?
#
loop_
_entity_poly.entity_id
_entity_poly.type
_entity_poly.pdbx_seq_one_letter_code
_entity_poly.pdbx_strand_id
1 'polypeptide(L)'
;MISLNPLARLVTPDGKTGLEAISRTTHLGIGAHQDDLEFMAFHGILTCYDRTDRWFGGVTITDGRGSSRAGQFKDWTDDQIAAERIREQEAAAVIGQYSFIAQLGFGSATVRDAQQSAVRDDLRRILEASRPEVVYLHNLADKHDTHVGCTLRCIEAIRQMPKADRPKMVYGCEVWRDLDWLVDSEKIAMPISARPELAQALNEVFATQIAGGKRYDLAVLGRRTANATFSNAHSTDQESAMQWAMDLTLCIQDNSL
;
A
#
# COMPACT_ATOMS: atom_id res chain seq x y z
N MET A 1 19.36 9.08 10.81
CA MET A 1 18.06 8.44 11.04
C MET A 1 16.99 9.46 10.69
N ILE A 2 15.94 9.08 9.95
CA ILE A 2 14.82 10.00 9.64
C ILE A 2 14.01 10.19 10.92
N SER A 3 13.66 11.45 11.24
CA SER A 3 12.81 11.77 12.40
C SER A 3 11.35 11.57 12.00
N LEU A 4 10.69 10.58 12.58
CA LEU A 4 9.27 10.24 12.34
C LEU A 4 8.47 10.39 13.65
N ASN A 5 7.16 10.16 13.57
CA ASN A 5 6.29 10.05 14.74
C ASN A 5 6.97 9.18 15.82
N PRO A 6 6.94 9.57 17.10
CA PRO A 6 7.54 8.79 18.20
C PRO A 6 7.03 7.35 18.31
N LEU A 7 5.83 7.05 17.79
CA LEU A 7 5.26 5.71 17.74
C LEU A 7 5.65 4.92 16.48
N ALA A 8 6.36 5.56 15.54
CA ALA A 8 6.72 4.93 14.29
C ALA A 8 7.75 3.80 14.50
N ARG A 9 7.57 2.74 13.75
CA ARG A 9 8.49 1.60 13.68
C ARG A 9 9.04 1.49 12.27
N LEU A 10 10.35 1.34 12.17
CA LEU A 10 11.06 1.10 10.90
C LEU A 10 11.78 -0.23 10.99
N VAL A 11 11.45 -1.15 10.10
CA VAL A 11 12.08 -2.47 10.00
C VAL A 11 12.67 -2.65 8.60
N THR A 12 13.85 -3.24 8.54
CA THR A 12 14.57 -3.58 7.31
C THR A 12 14.76 -5.10 7.27
N PRO A 13 13.98 -5.83 6.46
CA PRO A 13 13.95 -7.31 6.48
C PRO A 13 15.31 -7.97 6.23
N ASP A 14 16.18 -7.34 5.45
CA ASP A 14 17.52 -7.85 5.11
C ASP A 14 18.65 -7.35 6.05
N GLY A 15 18.29 -6.65 7.13
CA GLY A 15 19.24 -6.17 8.13
C GLY A 15 20.11 -4.97 7.69
N LYS A 16 19.83 -4.35 6.55
CA LYS A 16 20.50 -3.10 6.13
C LYS A 16 20.19 -1.95 7.07
N THR A 17 20.99 -0.90 7.07
CA THR A 17 20.66 0.31 7.84
C THR A 17 19.38 0.94 7.28
N GLY A 18 18.58 1.57 8.15
CA GLY A 18 17.32 2.17 7.73
C GLY A 18 17.48 3.18 6.58
N LEU A 19 18.55 4.00 6.62
CA LEU A 19 18.82 4.97 5.56
C LEU A 19 19.19 4.29 4.24
N GLU A 20 20.04 3.27 4.27
CA GLU A 20 20.43 2.50 3.08
C GLU A 20 19.21 1.80 2.45
N ALA A 21 18.38 1.16 3.28
CA ALA A 21 17.17 0.51 2.83
C ALA A 21 16.17 1.47 2.19
N ILE A 22 15.97 2.65 2.79
CA ILE A 22 15.08 3.67 2.25
C ILE A 22 15.62 4.24 0.94
N SER A 23 16.92 4.61 0.89
CA SER A 23 17.49 5.29 -0.28
C SER A 23 17.59 4.43 -1.54
N ARG A 24 17.62 3.09 -1.44
CA ARG A 24 17.61 2.18 -2.59
C ARG A 24 16.21 1.87 -3.14
N THR A 25 15.16 2.32 -2.45
CA THR A 25 13.77 1.99 -2.80
C THR A 25 13.36 2.66 -4.12
N THR A 26 12.92 1.86 -5.08
CA THR A 26 12.47 2.32 -6.39
C THR A 26 10.94 2.35 -6.51
N HIS A 27 10.26 1.46 -5.79
CA HIS A 27 8.81 1.33 -5.76
C HIS A 27 8.33 1.45 -4.31
N LEU A 28 7.42 2.37 -4.04
CA LEU A 28 6.94 2.65 -2.69
C LEU A 28 5.42 2.46 -2.61
N GLY A 29 4.97 1.54 -1.77
CA GLY A 29 3.56 1.43 -1.39
C GLY A 29 3.27 2.25 -0.13
N ILE A 30 2.19 3.03 -0.13
CA ILE A 30 1.74 3.78 1.04
C ILE A 30 0.26 3.45 1.29
N GLY A 31 0.02 2.59 2.29
CA GLY A 31 -1.31 2.13 2.71
C GLY A 31 -1.76 2.80 4.01
N ALA A 32 -3.06 2.82 4.22
CA ALA A 32 -3.64 3.33 5.45
C ALA A 32 -3.46 2.35 6.62
N HIS A 33 -3.67 1.05 6.37
CA HIS A 33 -3.65 0.00 7.39
C HIS A 33 -2.67 -1.12 7.03
N GLN A 34 -2.40 -1.96 7.99
CA GLN A 34 -1.71 -3.23 7.78
C GLN A 34 -2.62 -4.15 6.95
N ASP A 35 -2.11 -4.76 5.89
CA ASP A 35 -2.76 -5.52 4.81
C ASP A 35 -2.99 -4.74 3.50
N ASP A 36 -3.18 -3.44 3.56
CA ASP A 36 -3.48 -2.64 2.36
C ASP A 36 -2.41 -2.78 1.27
N LEU A 37 -1.12 -2.82 1.67
CA LEU A 37 0.01 -2.88 0.72
C LEU A 37 -0.03 -4.14 -0.13
N GLU A 38 -0.29 -5.28 0.49
CA GLU A 38 -0.34 -6.59 -0.14
C GLU A 38 -1.57 -6.73 -1.04
N PHE A 39 -2.64 -6.00 -0.72
CA PHE A 39 -3.85 -6.00 -1.52
C PHE A 39 -3.76 -5.04 -2.71
N MET A 40 -3.27 -3.81 -2.53
CA MET A 40 -3.29 -2.78 -3.57
C MET A 40 -1.98 -2.67 -4.36
N ALA A 41 -0.83 -2.91 -3.73
CA ALA A 41 0.48 -2.69 -4.32
C ALA A 41 1.22 -3.99 -4.69
N PHE A 42 0.50 -5.13 -4.80
CA PHE A 42 1.12 -6.41 -5.12
C PHE A 42 1.88 -6.37 -6.46
N HIS A 43 1.43 -5.60 -7.43
CA HIS A 43 2.18 -5.36 -8.68
C HIS A 43 3.57 -4.77 -8.40
N GLY A 44 3.69 -3.81 -7.48
CA GLY A 44 4.97 -3.22 -7.09
C GLY A 44 5.86 -4.22 -6.33
N ILE A 45 5.26 -4.99 -5.43
CA ILE A 45 5.96 -6.06 -4.70
C ILE A 45 6.53 -7.07 -5.69
N LEU A 46 5.69 -7.58 -6.61
CA LEU A 46 6.07 -8.56 -7.63
C LEU A 46 7.15 -8.04 -8.58
N THR A 47 7.07 -6.77 -8.97
CA THR A 47 8.06 -6.12 -9.85
C THR A 47 9.45 -6.08 -9.22
N CYS A 48 9.53 -6.03 -7.89
CA CYS A 48 10.79 -5.94 -7.15
C CYS A 48 11.26 -7.28 -6.56
N TYR A 49 10.36 -8.27 -6.48
CA TYR A 49 10.65 -9.56 -5.85
C TYR A 49 11.76 -10.33 -6.58
N ASP A 50 12.72 -10.89 -5.81
CA ASP A 50 13.92 -11.57 -6.32
C ASP A 50 14.79 -10.68 -7.26
N ARG A 51 14.75 -9.35 -7.08
CA ARG A 51 15.54 -8.40 -7.87
C ARG A 51 16.66 -7.79 -7.05
N THR A 52 17.72 -7.34 -7.74
CA THR A 52 18.85 -6.62 -7.13
C THR A 52 19.01 -5.19 -7.62
N ASP A 53 18.21 -4.80 -8.62
CA ASP A 53 18.19 -3.49 -9.26
C ASP A 53 16.92 -2.68 -8.92
N ARG A 54 15.94 -3.30 -8.28
CA ARG A 54 14.66 -2.70 -7.88
C ARG A 54 14.28 -3.16 -6.49
N TRP A 55 13.71 -2.25 -5.70
CA TRP A 55 13.38 -2.50 -4.31
C TRP A 55 12.01 -1.92 -3.98
N PHE A 56 11.15 -2.74 -3.40
CA PHE A 56 9.87 -2.29 -2.89
C PHE A 56 10.03 -1.85 -1.43
N GLY A 57 9.53 -0.65 -1.10
CA GLY A 57 9.39 -0.17 0.26
C GLY A 57 7.91 -0.05 0.63
N GLY A 58 7.59 -0.23 1.90
CA GLY A 58 6.22 -0.12 2.42
C GLY A 58 6.09 0.94 3.49
N VAL A 59 4.94 1.63 3.50
CA VAL A 59 4.51 2.53 4.59
C VAL A 59 3.08 2.21 4.95
N THR A 60 2.80 1.93 6.24
CA THR A 60 1.45 1.92 6.79
C THR A 60 1.29 3.11 7.73
N ILE A 61 0.19 3.86 7.60
CA ILE A 61 0.05 5.13 8.30
C ILE A 61 -0.60 4.94 9.66
N THR A 62 -1.63 4.10 9.76
CA THR A 62 -2.41 3.98 11.00
C THR A 62 -1.90 2.87 11.94
N ASP A 63 -2.34 2.96 13.19
CA ASP A 63 -2.00 2.00 14.24
C ASP A 63 -2.84 0.70 14.20
N GLY A 64 -3.87 0.63 13.34
CA GLY A 64 -4.70 -0.56 13.18
C GLY A 64 -5.64 -0.91 14.34
N ARG A 65 -5.74 -0.08 15.38
CA ARG A 65 -6.54 -0.33 16.61
C ARG A 65 -8.03 -0.54 16.34
N GLY A 66 -8.57 0.14 15.32
CA GLY A 66 -9.99 0.13 14.98
C GLY A 66 -10.49 -1.09 14.21
N SER A 67 -9.69 -2.13 14.06
CA SER A 67 -10.07 -3.34 13.32
C SER A 67 -11.26 -4.06 13.94
N SER A 68 -12.13 -4.60 13.09
CA SER A 68 -13.18 -5.53 13.51
C SER A 68 -12.57 -6.80 14.09
N ARG A 69 -13.24 -7.39 15.08
CA ARG A 69 -12.76 -8.58 15.81
C ARG A 69 -13.79 -9.68 15.75
N ALA A 70 -13.32 -10.89 15.43
CA ALA A 70 -14.15 -12.10 15.45
C ALA A 70 -13.29 -13.33 15.76
N GLY A 71 -13.92 -14.48 15.90
CA GLY A 71 -13.23 -15.74 16.16
C GLY A 71 -12.35 -15.67 17.40
N GLN A 72 -11.10 -16.10 17.26
CA GLN A 72 -10.12 -16.12 18.36
C GLN A 72 -9.71 -14.71 18.85
N PHE A 73 -9.94 -13.67 18.07
CA PHE A 73 -9.57 -12.29 18.40
C PHE A 73 -10.72 -11.47 19.00
N LYS A 74 -11.93 -12.06 19.18
CA LYS A 74 -13.15 -11.33 19.57
C LYS A 74 -13.01 -10.55 20.89
N ASP A 75 -12.27 -11.09 21.83
CA ASP A 75 -12.09 -10.54 23.17
C ASP A 75 -10.78 -9.74 23.35
N TRP A 76 -10.01 -9.55 22.27
CA TRP A 76 -8.76 -8.82 22.33
C TRP A 76 -8.99 -7.30 22.49
N THR A 77 -8.10 -6.66 23.22
CA THR A 77 -8.08 -5.20 23.37
C THR A 77 -7.54 -4.54 22.09
N ASP A 78 -7.76 -3.22 21.98
CA ASP A 78 -7.19 -2.41 20.88
C ASP A 78 -5.67 -2.53 20.82
N ASP A 79 -4.99 -2.54 21.98
CA ASP A 79 -3.54 -2.67 22.06
C ASP A 79 -3.05 -4.05 21.59
N GLN A 80 -3.76 -5.10 21.93
CA GLN A 80 -3.43 -6.46 21.48
C GLN A 80 -3.58 -6.61 19.96
N ILE A 81 -4.67 -6.10 19.40
CA ILE A 81 -4.90 -6.10 17.95
C ILE A 81 -3.82 -5.27 17.23
N ALA A 82 -3.54 -4.05 17.71
CA ALA A 82 -2.51 -3.19 17.10
C ALA A 82 -1.13 -3.89 17.12
N ALA A 83 -0.76 -4.49 18.24
CA ALA A 83 0.52 -5.20 18.36
C ALA A 83 0.62 -6.39 17.41
N GLU A 84 -0.46 -7.14 17.21
CA GLU A 84 -0.45 -8.28 16.28
C GLU A 84 -0.40 -7.81 14.82
N ARG A 85 -1.20 -6.83 14.44
CA ARG A 85 -1.17 -6.26 13.09
C ARG A 85 0.20 -5.71 12.71
N ILE A 86 0.92 -5.12 13.67
CA ILE A 86 2.31 -4.70 13.45
C ILE A 86 3.19 -5.90 13.08
N ARG A 87 3.05 -7.03 13.79
CA ARG A 87 3.82 -8.25 13.51
C ARG A 87 3.45 -8.88 12.16
N GLU A 88 2.15 -8.92 11.84
CA GLU A 88 1.66 -9.40 10.56
C GLU A 88 2.28 -8.59 9.42
N GLN A 89 2.30 -7.27 9.52
CA GLN A 89 2.91 -6.40 8.50
C GLN A 89 4.43 -6.57 8.40
N GLU A 90 5.12 -6.74 9.53
CA GLU A 90 6.56 -7.05 9.54
C GLU A 90 6.84 -8.41 8.88
N ALA A 91 6.00 -9.42 9.13
CA ALA A 91 6.10 -10.73 8.48
C ALA A 91 5.83 -10.65 6.96
N ALA A 92 4.83 -9.88 6.54
CA ALA A 92 4.56 -9.62 5.13
C ALA A 92 5.76 -8.97 4.43
N ALA A 93 6.42 -8.03 5.09
CA ALA A 93 7.62 -7.38 4.55
C ALA A 93 8.80 -8.36 4.36
N VAL A 94 8.95 -9.35 5.25
CA VAL A 94 9.94 -10.44 5.10
C VAL A 94 9.58 -11.33 3.92
N ILE A 95 8.33 -11.79 3.82
CA ILE A 95 7.84 -12.64 2.73
C ILE A 95 7.99 -11.94 1.39
N GLY A 96 7.59 -10.67 1.31
CA GLY A 96 7.65 -9.85 0.10
C GLY A 96 9.03 -9.27 -0.24
N GLN A 97 10.06 -9.56 0.56
CA GLN A 97 11.42 -9.04 0.41
C GLN A 97 11.48 -7.50 0.31
N TYR A 98 10.72 -6.81 1.18
CA TYR A 98 10.71 -5.35 1.16
C TYR A 98 12.09 -4.78 1.52
N SER A 99 12.44 -3.66 0.93
CA SER A 99 13.60 -2.89 1.33
C SER A 99 13.47 -2.40 2.78
N PHE A 100 12.28 -1.88 3.08
CA PHE A 100 11.89 -1.48 4.43
C PHE A 100 10.36 -1.51 4.57
N ILE A 101 9.90 -1.57 5.81
CA ILE A 101 8.53 -1.24 6.20
C ILE A 101 8.55 -0.19 7.30
N ALA A 102 7.87 0.92 7.09
CA ALA A 102 7.65 1.96 8.10
C ALA A 102 6.18 1.96 8.52
N GLN A 103 5.91 1.71 9.79
CA GLN A 103 4.56 1.75 10.38
C GLN A 103 4.48 3.00 11.25
N LEU A 104 3.74 4.03 10.80
CA LEU A 104 3.79 5.37 11.38
C LEU A 104 2.99 5.51 12.69
N GLY A 105 1.99 4.67 12.91
CA GLY A 105 1.25 4.61 14.17
C GLY A 105 0.32 5.79 14.46
N PHE A 106 -0.19 6.47 13.44
CA PHE A 106 -1.20 7.53 13.61
C PHE A 106 -2.59 6.96 13.83
N GLY A 107 -3.43 7.68 14.57
CA GLY A 107 -4.86 7.38 14.61
C GLY A 107 -5.56 7.74 13.29
N SER A 108 -6.56 6.95 12.86
CA SER A 108 -7.32 7.21 11.62
C SER A 108 -7.96 8.60 11.58
N ALA A 109 -8.36 9.16 12.71
CA ALA A 109 -8.89 10.53 12.80
C ALA A 109 -7.85 11.57 12.36
N THR A 110 -6.58 11.41 12.77
CA THR A 110 -5.47 12.30 12.39
C THR A 110 -5.22 12.27 10.88
N VAL A 111 -5.32 11.08 10.26
CA VAL A 111 -5.14 10.92 8.79
C VAL A 111 -6.21 11.68 8.00
N ARG A 112 -7.46 11.65 8.50
CA ARG A 112 -8.60 12.29 7.84
C ARG A 112 -8.65 13.81 8.08
N ASP A 113 -7.99 14.30 9.11
CA ASP A 113 -7.99 15.73 9.44
C ASP A 113 -6.98 16.49 8.57
N ALA A 114 -7.50 17.32 7.66
CA ALA A 114 -6.68 18.14 6.77
C ALA A 114 -5.83 19.19 7.48
N GLN A 115 -6.18 19.55 8.71
CA GLN A 115 -5.44 20.54 9.50
C GLN A 115 -4.21 19.95 10.20
N GLN A 116 -4.12 18.61 10.29
CA GLN A 116 -2.98 17.92 10.89
C GLN A 116 -1.85 17.73 9.87
N SER A 117 -0.72 18.39 10.11
CA SER A 117 0.43 18.29 9.21
C SER A 117 1.30 17.06 9.47
N ALA A 118 1.24 16.46 10.65
CA ALA A 118 2.19 15.44 11.09
C ALA A 118 2.30 14.24 10.14
N VAL A 119 1.17 13.72 9.63
CA VAL A 119 1.14 12.61 8.67
C VAL A 119 1.84 13.01 7.37
N ARG A 120 1.48 14.16 6.82
CA ARG A 120 2.09 14.71 5.60
C ARG A 120 3.59 14.92 5.75
N ASP A 121 4.01 15.46 6.90
CA ASP A 121 5.40 15.78 7.17
C ASP A 121 6.26 14.51 7.28
N ASP A 122 5.75 13.44 7.90
CA ASP A 122 6.43 12.14 7.95
C ASP A 122 6.51 11.48 6.56
N LEU A 123 5.41 11.50 5.80
CA LEU A 123 5.39 11.00 4.41
C LEU A 123 6.40 11.76 3.55
N ARG A 124 6.47 13.08 3.66
CA ARG A 124 7.44 13.89 2.94
C ARG A 124 8.88 13.49 3.25
N ARG A 125 9.22 13.29 4.54
CA ARG A 125 10.56 12.85 4.94
C ARG A 125 10.95 11.49 4.35
N ILE A 126 10.02 10.54 4.31
CA ILE A 126 10.25 9.22 3.70
C ILE A 126 10.41 9.36 2.19
N LEU A 127 9.54 10.12 1.52
CA LEU A 127 9.58 10.36 0.07
C LEU A 127 10.88 11.08 -0.35
N GLU A 128 11.30 12.12 0.37
CA GLU A 128 12.57 12.83 0.13
C GLU A 128 13.79 11.93 0.30
N ALA A 129 13.74 11.00 1.25
CA ALA A 129 14.85 10.08 1.51
C ALA A 129 14.89 8.90 0.53
N SER A 130 13.74 8.41 0.07
CA SER A 130 13.65 7.27 -0.85
C SER A 130 13.69 7.69 -2.33
N ARG A 131 13.10 8.83 -2.69
CA ARG A 131 12.95 9.30 -4.08
C ARG A 131 12.48 8.19 -5.03
N PRO A 132 11.35 7.53 -4.73
CA PRO A 132 10.91 6.40 -5.50
C PRO A 132 10.53 6.82 -6.92
N GLU A 133 10.73 5.93 -7.89
CA GLU A 133 10.26 6.14 -9.26
C GLU A 133 8.74 5.98 -9.36
N VAL A 134 8.19 5.02 -8.62
CA VAL A 134 6.78 4.64 -8.66
C VAL A 134 6.21 4.63 -7.25
N VAL A 135 5.02 5.22 -7.06
CA VAL A 135 4.27 5.22 -5.80
C VAL A 135 2.90 4.57 -6.01
N TYR A 136 2.52 3.67 -5.11
CA TYR A 136 1.22 3.00 -5.05
C TYR A 136 0.43 3.52 -3.87
N LEU A 137 -0.76 4.04 -4.13
CA LEU A 137 -1.69 4.62 -3.15
C LEU A 137 -3.07 3.97 -3.28
N HIS A 138 -3.96 4.25 -2.35
CA HIS A 138 -5.38 3.97 -2.55
C HIS A 138 -5.95 4.86 -3.66
N ASN A 139 -6.96 4.37 -4.38
CA ASN A 139 -7.68 5.21 -5.33
C ASN A 139 -8.55 6.27 -4.61
N LEU A 140 -8.78 7.40 -5.27
CA LEU A 140 -9.56 8.52 -4.70
C LEU A 140 -11.06 8.24 -4.60
N ALA A 141 -11.56 7.18 -5.24
CA ALA A 141 -12.95 6.75 -5.17
C ALA A 141 -13.18 5.63 -4.15
N ASP A 142 -12.18 5.31 -3.31
CA ASP A 142 -12.31 4.25 -2.31
C ASP A 142 -13.44 4.54 -1.32
N LYS A 143 -14.07 3.49 -0.78
CA LYS A 143 -15.20 3.60 0.16
C LYS A 143 -14.76 3.95 1.58
N HIS A 144 -13.48 3.81 1.88
CA HIS A 144 -12.94 3.99 3.22
C HIS A 144 -12.31 5.38 3.34
N ASP A 145 -12.90 6.26 4.15
CA ASP A 145 -12.45 7.64 4.30
C ASP A 145 -10.97 7.77 4.68
N THR A 146 -10.44 6.83 5.48
CA THR A 146 -9.02 6.83 5.86
C THR A 146 -8.11 6.51 4.67
N HIS A 147 -8.55 5.66 3.72
CA HIS A 147 -7.82 5.39 2.48
C HIS A 147 -7.71 6.64 1.61
N VAL A 148 -8.84 7.32 1.42
CA VAL A 148 -8.87 8.60 0.69
C VAL A 148 -7.99 9.64 1.39
N GLY A 149 -8.12 9.77 2.72
CA GLY A 149 -7.28 10.65 3.54
C GLY A 149 -5.78 10.35 3.38
N CYS A 150 -5.39 9.08 3.38
CA CYS A 150 -4.02 8.62 3.15
C CYS A 150 -3.48 9.13 1.80
N THR A 151 -4.24 8.91 0.73
CA THR A 151 -3.88 9.35 -0.61
C THR A 151 -3.74 10.87 -0.72
N LEU A 152 -4.67 11.62 -0.14
CA LEU A 152 -4.61 13.08 -0.12
C LEU A 152 -3.37 13.59 0.63
N ARG A 153 -3.08 13.05 1.82
CA ARG A 153 -1.86 13.41 2.58
C ARG A 153 -0.59 13.10 1.81
N CYS A 154 -0.57 11.99 1.05
CA CYS A 154 0.57 11.63 0.23
C CYS A 154 0.75 12.57 -0.96
N ILE A 155 -0.32 12.89 -1.68
CA ILE A 155 -0.29 13.88 -2.80
C ILE A 155 0.23 15.23 -2.29
N GLU A 156 -0.26 15.71 -1.14
CA GLU A 156 0.22 16.94 -0.52
C GLU A 156 1.71 16.88 -0.16
N ALA A 157 2.18 15.74 0.37
CA ALA A 157 3.59 15.53 0.69
C ALA A 157 4.47 15.59 -0.58
N ILE A 158 4.07 14.91 -1.65
CA ILE A 158 4.79 14.89 -2.93
C ILE A 158 4.81 16.30 -3.55
N ARG A 159 3.71 17.05 -3.49
CA ARG A 159 3.65 18.43 -4.01
C ARG A 159 4.61 19.38 -3.31
N GLN A 160 4.99 19.11 -2.06
CA GLN A 160 5.99 19.89 -1.33
C GLN A 160 7.44 19.54 -1.71
N MET A 161 7.67 18.43 -2.41
CA MET A 161 8.99 18.07 -2.92
C MET A 161 9.37 18.93 -4.13
N PRO A 162 10.69 19.16 -4.35
CA PRO A 162 11.16 19.71 -5.61
C PRO A 162 10.63 18.90 -6.80
N LYS A 163 10.16 19.56 -7.86
CA LYS A 163 9.57 18.87 -9.03
C LYS A 163 10.47 17.78 -9.62
N ALA A 164 11.79 18.00 -9.61
CA ALA A 164 12.77 17.05 -10.13
C ALA A 164 12.90 15.76 -9.29
N ASP A 165 12.50 15.81 -8.01
CA ASP A 165 12.62 14.70 -7.08
C ASP A 165 11.29 13.93 -6.91
N ARG A 166 10.20 14.41 -7.56
CA ARG A 166 8.88 13.76 -7.49
C ARG A 166 8.88 12.42 -8.22
N PRO A 167 8.07 11.44 -7.78
CA PRO A 167 7.87 10.18 -8.49
C PRO A 167 7.51 10.40 -9.96
N LYS A 168 7.96 9.49 -10.83
CA LYS A 168 7.58 9.50 -12.24
C LYS A 168 6.14 9.07 -12.45
N MET A 169 5.67 8.12 -11.62
CA MET A 169 4.34 7.53 -11.68
C MET A 169 3.72 7.44 -10.29
N VAL A 170 2.46 7.79 -10.18
CA VAL A 170 1.64 7.61 -8.97
C VAL A 170 0.35 6.90 -9.35
N TYR A 171 0.13 5.75 -8.76
CA TYR A 171 -1.03 4.90 -9.01
C TYR A 171 -2.01 4.90 -7.85
N GLY A 172 -3.29 5.13 -8.14
CA GLY A 172 -4.41 4.95 -7.22
C GLY A 172 -5.03 3.57 -7.41
N CYS A 173 -4.72 2.64 -6.53
CA CYS A 173 -5.01 1.21 -6.68
C CYS A 173 -6.32 0.78 -6.02
N GLU A 174 -6.82 -0.38 -6.43
CA GLU A 174 -8.00 -1.03 -5.86
C GLU A 174 -7.73 -1.60 -4.47
N VAL A 175 -8.62 -1.33 -3.50
CA VAL A 175 -8.71 -2.05 -2.22
C VAL A 175 -10.19 -2.31 -1.91
N TRP A 176 -10.87 -1.40 -1.18
CA TRP A 176 -12.29 -1.55 -0.86
C TRP A 176 -13.20 -1.30 -2.06
N ARG A 177 -12.85 -0.31 -2.89
CA ARG A 177 -13.53 -0.10 -4.17
C ARG A 177 -12.67 -0.66 -5.30
N ASP A 178 -13.31 -1.50 -6.13
CA ASP A 178 -12.77 -1.85 -7.43
C ASP A 178 -12.79 -0.64 -8.39
N LEU A 179 -12.16 -0.81 -9.54
CA LEU A 179 -12.11 0.20 -10.60
C LEU A 179 -12.72 -0.29 -11.91
N ASP A 180 -13.46 -1.39 -11.87
CA ASP A 180 -14.10 -1.92 -13.07
C ASP A 180 -15.13 -0.96 -13.69
N TRP A 181 -15.71 -0.08 -12.88
CA TRP A 181 -16.64 0.96 -13.30
C TRP A 181 -15.99 2.11 -14.10
N LEU A 182 -14.67 2.24 -14.12
CA LEU A 182 -14.00 3.19 -15.00
C LEU A 182 -14.10 2.72 -16.46
N VAL A 183 -14.08 3.68 -17.39
CA VAL A 183 -13.90 3.36 -18.81
C VAL A 183 -12.50 2.77 -19.03
N ASP A 184 -12.36 1.84 -19.95
CA ASP A 184 -11.13 1.06 -20.13
C ASP A 184 -9.90 1.92 -20.46
N SER A 185 -10.09 3.04 -21.19
CA SER A 185 -9.02 3.99 -21.49
C SER A 185 -8.43 4.70 -20.26
N GLU A 186 -9.15 4.71 -19.14
CA GLU A 186 -8.73 5.36 -17.89
C GLU A 186 -8.19 4.37 -16.85
N LYS A 187 -8.25 3.07 -17.15
CA LYS A 187 -7.69 2.03 -16.31
C LYS A 187 -6.22 1.78 -16.64
N ILE A 188 -5.40 1.67 -15.62
CA ILE A 188 -4.04 1.14 -15.75
C ILE A 188 -4.09 -0.34 -15.42
N ALA A 189 -3.83 -1.18 -16.44
CA ALA A 189 -3.74 -2.63 -16.28
C ALA A 189 -2.40 -3.02 -15.67
N MET A 190 -2.46 -3.76 -14.57
CA MET A 190 -1.30 -4.27 -13.84
C MET A 190 -1.33 -5.79 -13.80
N PRO A 191 -0.67 -6.50 -14.75
CA PRO A 191 -0.57 -7.96 -14.74
C PRO A 191 0.17 -8.45 -13.50
N ILE A 192 -0.42 -9.45 -12.82
CA ILE A 192 0.12 -10.01 -11.58
C ILE A 192 -0.01 -11.53 -11.51
N SER A 193 -0.05 -12.20 -12.65
CA SER A 193 -0.19 -13.65 -12.76
C SER A 193 1.06 -14.42 -12.33
N ALA A 194 2.23 -13.78 -12.37
CA ALA A 194 3.46 -14.41 -11.92
C ALA A 194 3.46 -14.57 -10.39
N ARG A 195 3.99 -15.68 -9.89
CA ARG A 195 4.13 -15.95 -8.45
C ARG A 195 2.79 -15.98 -7.67
N PRO A 196 1.81 -16.78 -8.08
CA PRO A 196 0.55 -16.91 -7.33
C PRO A 196 0.76 -17.41 -5.89
N GLU A 197 1.80 -18.20 -5.63
CA GLU A 197 2.20 -18.64 -4.30
C GLU A 197 2.64 -17.46 -3.40
N LEU A 198 3.32 -16.46 -3.96
CA LEU A 198 3.69 -15.24 -3.22
C LEU A 198 2.44 -14.42 -2.90
N ALA A 199 1.52 -14.27 -3.86
CA ALA A 199 0.26 -13.57 -3.64
C ALA A 199 -0.56 -14.21 -2.52
N GLN A 200 -0.62 -15.55 -2.50
CA GLN A 200 -1.31 -16.31 -1.46
C GLN A 200 -0.63 -16.12 -0.10
N ALA A 201 0.68 -16.32 0.01
CA ALA A 201 1.42 -16.18 1.25
C ALA A 201 1.28 -14.78 1.86
N LEU A 202 1.33 -13.73 1.05
CA LEU A 202 1.13 -12.35 1.48
C LEU A 202 -0.30 -12.06 1.96
N ASN A 203 -1.31 -12.72 1.38
CA ASN A 203 -2.69 -12.58 1.86
C ASN A 203 -2.93 -13.33 3.18
N GLU A 204 -2.38 -14.53 3.33
CA GLU A 204 -2.62 -15.41 4.48
C GLU A 204 -1.95 -14.93 5.77
N VAL A 205 -0.94 -14.07 5.67
CA VAL A 205 -0.21 -13.57 6.84
C VAL A 205 -1.08 -12.73 7.79
N PHE A 206 -2.15 -12.11 7.27
CA PHE A 206 -3.04 -11.22 8.02
C PHE A 206 -4.19 -11.97 8.71
N ALA A 207 -3.84 -12.88 9.62
CA ALA A 207 -4.81 -13.72 10.33
C ALA A 207 -5.85 -12.91 11.11
N THR A 208 -5.46 -11.77 11.70
CA THR A 208 -6.39 -10.88 12.41
C THR A 208 -7.49 -10.36 11.50
N GLN A 209 -7.20 -10.09 10.24
CA GLN A 209 -8.14 -9.53 9.27
C GLN A 209 -9.02 -10.63 8.66
N ILE A 210 -8.46 -11.78 8.35
CA ILE A 210 -9.20 -12.94 7.83
C ILE A 210 -10.20 -13.46 8.87
N ALA A 211 -9.75 -13.63 10.11
CA ALA A 211 -10.61 -14.07 11.23
C ALA A 211 -11.55 -12.97 11.72
N GLY A 212 -11.32 -11.71 11.37
CA GLY A 212 -12.14 -10.56 11.73
C GLY A 212 -13.55 -10.55 11.12
N GLY A 213 -13.93 -11.63 10.42
CA GLY A 213 -15.26 -11.81 9.81
C GLY A 213 -15.37 -11.26 8.38
N LYS A 214 -14.28 -10.80 7.81
CA LYS A 214 -14.20 -10.37 6.40
C LYS A 214 -13.16 -11.23 5.68
N ARG A 215 -13.61 -12.02 4.73
CA ARG A 215 -12.75 -12.90 3.94
C ARG A 215 -12.00 -12.09 2.88
N TYR A 216 -11.09 -11.20 3.31
CA TYR A 216 -10.24 -10.40 2.42
C TYR A 216 -9.41 -11.25 1.47
N ASP A 217 -8.92 -12.40 1.96
CA ASP A 217 -8.19 -13.39 1.20
C ASP A 217 -8.96 -13.81 -0.07
N LEU A 218 -10.22 -14.21 0.09
CA LEU A 218 -11.08 -14.61 -1.04
C LEU A 218 -11.49 -13.41 -1.91
N ALA A 219 -11.78 -12.26 -1.30
CA ALA A 219 -12.23 -11.08 -2.02
C ALA A 219 -11.14 -10.54 -2.96
N VAL A 220 -9.89 -10.49 -2.48
CA VAL A 220 -8.75 -10.01 -3.27
C VAL A 220 -8.45 -10.96 -4.42
N LEU A 221 -8.38 -12.26 -4.17
CA LEU A 221 -8.15 -13.27 -5.22
C LEU A 221 -9.26 -13.27 -6.26
N GLY A 222 -10.52 -13.23 -5.81
CA GLY A 222 -11.69 -13.19 -6.72
C GLY A 222 -11.68 -11.96 -7.62
N ARG A 223 -11.37 -10.78 -7.08
CA ARG A 223 -11.26 -9.55 -7.87
C ARG A 223 -10.13 -9.64 -8.90
N ARG A 224 -8.94 -10.06 -8.50
CA ARG A 224 -7.79 -10.20 -9.40
C ARG A 224 -8.07 -11.17 -10.55
N THR A 225 -8.76 -12.27 -10.26
CA THR A 225 -9.21 -13.23 -11.27
C THR A 225 -10.27 -12.64 -12.19
N ALA A 226 -11.28 -11.96 -11.65
CA ALA A 226 -12.33 -11.32 -12.42
C ALA A 226 -11.76 -10.25 -13.37
N ASN A 227 -10.86 -9.40 -12.88
CA ASN A 227 -10.19 -8.37 -13.69
C ASN A 227 -9.41 -8.96 -14.88
N ALA A 228 -8.81 -10.13 -14.72
CA ALA A 228 -8.09 -10.83 -15.78
C ALA A 228 -9.03 -11.52 -16.78
N THR A 229 -10.15 -12.08 -16.29
CA THR A 229 -11.05 -12.90 -17.08
C THR A 229 -11.90 -12.10 -18.08
N PHE A 230 -12.26 -10.88 -17.73
CA PHE A 230 -13.12 -10.00 -18.55
C PHE A 230 -12.34 -8.81 -19.14
N SER A 231 -11.02 -8.94 -19.28
CA SER A 231 -10.18 -7.81 -19.70
C SER A 231 -10.36 -7.40 -21.16
N ASN A 232 -10.77 -8.34 -22.04
CA ASN A 232 -11.00 -8.05 -23.45
C ASN A 232 -12.08 -8.97 -24.02
N ALA A 233 -13.15 -8.37 -24.57
CA ALA A 233 -14.32 -9.10 -25.09
C ALA A 233 -14.04 -9.93 -26.36
N HIS A 234 -12.95 -9.67 -27.08
CA HIS A 234 -12.69 -10.23 -28.42
C HIS A 234 -11.38 -11.00 -28.53
N SER A 235 -10.67 -11.22 -27.43
CA SER A 235 -9.44 -12.00 -27.39
C SER A 235 -9.42 -13.00 -26.24
N THR A 236 -8.56 -14.01 -26.35
CA THR A 236 -8.31 -14.95 -25.25
C THR A 236 -7.57 -14.24 -24.14
N ASP A 237 -8.00 -14.47 -22.89
CA ASP A 237 -7.31 -13.95 -21.72
C ASP A 237 -5.85 -14.42 -21.70
N GLN A 238 -4.91 -13.50 -21.47
CA GLN A 238 -3.48 -13.79 -21.41
C GLN A 238 -2.99 -13.90 -19.95
N GLU A 239 -3.75 -13.32 -19.01
CA GLU A 239 -3.41 -13.27 -17.61
C GLU A 239 -4.42 -14.08 -16.78
N SER A 240 -3.99 -14.62 -15.66
CA SER A 240 -4.85 -15.29 -14.68
C SER A 240 -5.19 -14.40 -13.49
N ALA A 241 -4.47 -13.30 -13.32
CA ALA A 241 -4.68 -12.31 -12.27
C ALA A 241 -4.24 -10.92 -12.73
N MET A 242 -5.05 -9.91 -12.44
CA MET A 242 -4.80 -8.51 -12.80
C MET A 242 -5.31 -7.58 -11.71
N GLN A 243 -4.64 -6.45 -11.53
CA GLN A 243 -5.11 -5.32 -10.74
C GLN A 243 -5.37 -4.12 -11.64
N TRP A 244 -6.38 -3.31 -11.27
CA TRP A 244 -6.61 -2.03 -11.90
C TRP A 244 -6.08 -0.89 -11.03
N ALA A 245 -5.61 0.17 -11.66
CA ALA A 245 -5.29 1.43 -11.00
C ALA A 245 -5.75 2.63 -11.82
N MET A 246 -5.87 3.77 -11.16
CA MET A 246 -5.97 5.10 -11.77
C MET A 246 -4.57 5.70 -11.89
N ASP A 247 -4.30 6.45 -12.96
CA ASP A 247 -3.12 7.30 -13.02
C ASP A 247 -3.37 8.61 -12.24
N LEU A 248 -2.70 8.76 -11.10
CA LEU A 248 -2.74 9.97 -10.28
C LEU A 248 -1.52 10.88 -10.51
N THR A 249 -0.69 10.60 -11.53
CA THR A 249 0.55 11.35 -11.78
C THR A 249 0.28 12.83 -12.06
N LEU A 250 -0.82 13.15 -12.74
CA LEU A 250 -1.21 14.55 -12.96
C LEU A 250 -1.48 15.28 -11.65
N CYS A 251 -2.03 14.59 -10.64
CA CYS A 251 -2.30 15.19 -9.33
C CYS A 251 -1.05 15.68 -8.61
N ILE A 252 0.14 15.19 -8.98
CA ILE A 252 1.40 15.58 -8.35
C ILE A 252 2.26 16.50 -9.22
N GLN A 253 1.94 16.66 -10.50
CA GLN A 253 2.69 17.50 -11.42
C GLN A 253 2.25 18.97 -11.35
N ASP A 254 0.95 19.19 -11.25
CA ASP A 254 0.33 20.50 -11.17
C ASP A 254 -0.22 20.77 -9.76
N ASN A 255 0.27 21.84 -9.13
CA ASN A 255 -0.16 22.22 -7.78
C ASN A 255 -1.50 22.99 -7.78
N SER A 256 -2.07 23.29 -8.94
CA SER A 256 -3.35 23.97 -9.09
C SER A 256 -4.56 23.04 -9.15
N LEU A 257 -4.33 21.73 -9.30
CA LEU A 257 -5.37 20.68 -9.34
C LEU A 257 -5.83 20.25 -7.95
#